data_e8247adb311f51acd8303eb782b04d7f
#
_entry.id   e8247adb311f51acd8303eb782b04d7f
#
_cell.length_a   1.000
_cell.length_b   1.000
_cell.length_c   1.000
_cell.angle_alpha   90.00
_cell.angle_beta   90.00
_cell.angle_gamma   90.00
#
_symmetry.space_group_name_H-M   'P 1'
#
loop_
_entity.id
_entity.type
_entity.pdbx_description
1 polymer ?
#
loop_
_entity_poly.entity_id
_entity_poly.type
_entity_poly.pdbx_seq_one_letter_code
_entity_poly.pdbx_strand_id
1 'polypeptide(L)'
;MATDEGISEGTFREMFRRHAAGVAIITANHNGVPFGFTATSVASLSAKPPRFTFNMARTSSSWPAVANTTYIGVHMLGLENQELADRFARAGNRFDGDHWELGPHEVPVLKGVSGWLIGKVQMRLSFENNAVVVVEVVEGQVGDDGVPLLYHSGAYSQPVPLDYEI
;
A
#
# COMPACT_ATOMS: atom_id res chain seq x y z
N MET A 1 15.58 24.94 -31.37
CA MET A 1 14.51 24.01 -30.94
C MET A 1 14.75 23.62 -29.48
N ALA A 2 13.88 24.01 -28.58
CA ALA A 2 13.92 23.47 -27.23
C ALA A 2 13.66 21.97 -27.37
N THR A 3 14.63 21.13 -27.05
CA THR A 3 14.39 19.73 -26.76
C THR A 3 13.51 19.73 -25.54
N ASP A 4 12.37 19.09 -25.61
CA ASP A 4 11.47 18.89 -24.47
C ASP A 4 12.14 17.88 -23.52
N GLU A 5 13.26 18.31 -22.97
CA GLU A 5 13.92 17.60 -21.90
C GLU A 5 13.12 17.90 -20.64
N GLY A 6 12.27 16.94 -20.25
CA GLY A 6 11.56 17.01 -18.99
C GLY A 6 12.51 17.18 -17.81
N ILE A 7 11.97 17.32 -16.60
CA ILE A 7 12.79 17.39 -15.39
C ILE A 7 13.62 16.11 -15.20
N SER A 8 14.75 16.23 -14.54
CA SER A 8 15.60 15.08 -14.25
C SER A 8 14.91 14.09 -13.29
N GLU A 9 15.27 12.83 -13.39
CA GLU A 9 14.82 11.79 -12.47
C GLU A 9 15.13 12.14 -11.01
N GLY A 10 16.31 12.72 -10.76
CA GLY A 10 16.71 13.15 -9.42
C GLY A 10 15.84 14.26 -8.85
N THR A 11 15.46 15.25 -9.67
CA THR A 11 14.55 16.32 -9.27
C THR A 11 13.16 15.78 -8.94
N PHE A 12 12.64 14.87 -9.74
CA PHE A 12 11.37 14.21 -9.50
C PHE A 12 11.38 13.43 -8.18
N ARG A 13 12.39 12.60 -7.95
CA ARG A 13 12.54 11.82 -6.73
C ARG A 13 12.66 12.70 -5.49
N GLU A 14 13.38 13.80 -5.56
CA GLU A 14 13.54 14.72 -4.44
C GLU A 14 12.19 15.38 -4.06
N MET A 15 11.38 15.73 -5.05
CA MET A 15 10.05 16.28 -4.79
C MET A 15 9.16 15.26 -4.08
N PHE A 16 9.10 14.03 -4.57
CA PHE A 16 8.27 12.98 -3.96
C PHE A 16 8.83 12.47 -2.63
N ARG A 17 10.11 12.60 -2.41
CA ARG A 17 10.71 12.34 -1.09
C ARG A 17 10.16 13.28 -0.01
N ARG A 18 9.84 14.52 -0.37
CA ARG A 18 9.25 15.54 0.51
C ARG A 18 7.74 15.38 0.68
N HIS A 19 7.12 14.57 -0.15
CA HIS A 19 5.70 14.28 -0.07
C HIS A 19 5.45 13.24 1.02
N ALA A 20 4.79 13.64 2.10
CA ALA A 20 4.43 12.72 3.19
C ALA A 20 3.34 11.75 2.72
N ALA A 21 3.53 10.47 2.98
CA ALA A 21 2.57 9.45 2.60
C ALA A 21 2.22 8.55 3.79
N GLY A 22 0.98 8.10 3.85
CA GLY A 22 0.58 7.03 4.74
C GLY A 22 1.23 5.72 4.32
N VAL A 23 1.54 4.87 5.31
CA VAL A 23 2.15 3.56 5.07
C VAL A 23 1.07 2.50 5.12
N ALA A 24 1.01 1.68 4.08
CA ALA A 24 0.08 0.57 3.97
C ALA A 24 0.81 -0.71 3.55
N ILE A 25 0.16 -1.85 3.72
CA ILE A 25 0.63 -3.13 3.18
C ILE A 25 -0.45 -3.70 2.28
N ILE A 26 -0.07 -4.05 1.07
CA ILE A 26 -0.92 -4.73 0.10
C ILE A 26 -0.66 -6.22 0.22
N THR A 27 -1.73 -7.03 0.23
CA THR A 27 -1.64 -8.49 0.27
C THR A 27 -2.47 -9.12 -0.83
N ALA A 28 -2.04 -10.29 -1.28
CA ALA A 28 -2.75 -11.11 -2.25
C ALA A 28 -2.43 -12.59 -2.02
N ASN A 29 -3.32 -13.45 -2.50
CA ASN A 29 -3.08 -14.89 -2.55
C ASN A 29 -3.09 -15.32 -4.01
N HIS A 30 -2.03 -15.98 -4.45
CA HIS A 30 -1.91 -16.49 -5.81
C HIS A 30 -1.61 -17.98 -5.75
N ASN A 31 -2.57 -18.79 -6.17
CA ASN A 31 -2.44 -20.26 -6.18
C ASN A 31 -2.06 -20.84 -4.80
N GLY A 32 -2.66 -20.31 -3.73
CA GLY A 32 -2.38 -20.75 -2.36
C GLY A 32 -1.12 -20.19 -1.74
N VAL A 33 -0.37 -19.34 -2.45
CA VAL A 33 0.84 -18.69 -1.95
C VAL A 33 0.54 -17.24 -1.58
N PRO A 34 0.79 -16.81 -0.32
CA PRO A 34 0.58 -15.43 0.08
C PRO A 34 1.70 -14.52 -0.46
N PHE A 35 1.30 -13.34 -0.89
CA PHE A 35 2.18 -12.26 -1.34
C PHE A 35 1.80 -10.97 -0.65
N GLY A 36 2.76 -10.10 -0.44
CA GLY A 36 2.49 -8.79 0.13
C GLY A 36 3.70 -7.88 0.08
N PHE A 37 3.45 -6.59 0.10
CA PHE A 37 4.49 -5.57 0.07
C PHE A 37 4.01 -4.27 0.72
N THR A 38 4.96 -3.51 1.23
CA THR A 38 4.71 -2.19 1.80
C THR A 38 4.53 -1.16 0.69
N ALA A 39 3.48 -0.36 0.80
CA ALA A 39 3.11 0.65 -0.20
C ALA A 39 2.88 2.02 0.45
N THR A 40 3.31 3.07 -0.24
CA THR A 40 3.08 4.46 0.14
C THR A 40 2.25 5.22 -0.90
N SER A 41 1.64 4.50 -1.83
CA SER A 41 0.89 5.06 -2.97
C SER A 41 -0.61 4.82 -2.91
N VAL A 42 -1.12 4.35 -1.77
CA VAL A 42 -2.56 4.08 -1.61
C VAL A 42 -3.32 5.39 -1.55
N ALA A 43 -4.37 5.49 -2.35
CA ALA A 43 -5.26 6.64 -2.37
C ALA A 43 -6.72 6.22 -2.50
N SER A 44 -7.61 6.94 -1.83
CA SER A 44 -9.05 6.84 -2.03
C SER A 44 -9.42 7.36 -3.41
N LEU A 45 -10.20 6.59 -4.18
CA LEU A 45 -10.69 7.00 -5.48
C LEU A 45 -12.15 7.45 -5.43
N SER A 46 -13.01 6.68 -4.78
CA SER A 46 -14.45 6.98 -4.67
C SER A 46 -15.04 6.31 -3.43
N ALA A 47 -16.14 6.88 -2.92
CA ALA A 47 -16.89 6.34 -1.79
C ALA A 47 -18.13 5.54 -2.20
N LYS A 48 -18.69 5.82 -3.39
CA LYS A 48 -19.87 5.16 -3.93
C LYS A 48 -19.67 4.80 -5.40
N PRO A 49 -19.32 3.56 -5.70
CA PRO A 49 -18.89 2.51 -4.78
C PRO A 49 -17.51 2.79 -4.17
N PRO A 50 -17.17 2.16 -3.05
CA PRO A 50 -15.88 2.37 -2.39
C PRO A 50 -14.75 1.78 -3.22
N ARG A 51 -13.82 2.60 -3.64
CA ARG A 51 -12.66 2.21 -4.44
C ARG A 51 -11.40 2.90 -3.94
N PHE A 52 -10.30 2.19 -4.02
CA PHE A 52 -8.98 2.75 -3.81
C PHE A 52 -8.04 2.37 -4.95
N THR A 53 -6.94 3.09 -5.05
CA THR A 53 -5.87 2.82 -6.01
C THR A 53 -4.54 2.67 -5.31
N PHE A 54 -3.63 1.97 -5.95
CA PHE A 54 -2.23 1.96 -5.57
C PHE A 54 -1.36 1.75 -6.80
N ASN A 55 -0.09 2.08 -6.68
CA ASN A 55 0.90 1.92 -7.73
C ASN A 55 1.92 0.88 -7.32
N MET A 56 2.47 0.17 -8.29
CA MET A 56 3.58 -0.75 -8.04
C MET A 56 4.45 -0.94 -9.27
N ALA A 57 5.69 -1.36 -9.03
CA ALA A 57 6.57 -1.78 -10.11
C ALA A 57 6.16 -3.18 -10.60
N ARG A 58 6.11 -3.35 -11.91
CA ARG A 58 5.86 -4.67 -12.53
C ARG A 58 7.05 -5.62 -12.38
N THR A 59 8.20 -5.09 -11.98
CA THR A 59 9.41 -5.86 -11.62
C THR A 59 9.40 -6.35 -10.17
N SER A 60 8.41 -5.94 -9.36
CA SER A 60 8.23 -6.43 -7.99
C SER A 60 7.98 -7.94 -7.96
N SER A 61 8.52 -8.62 -6.96
CA SER A 61 8.26 -10.04 -6.72
C SER A 61 6.78 -10.34 -6.45
N SER A 62 6.00 -9.35 -6.02
CA SER A 62 4.56 -9.46 -5.77
C SER A 62 3.70 -9.19 -7.02
N TRP A 63 4.29 -8.69 -8.09
CA TRP A 63 3.52 -8.37 -9.30
C TRP A 63 2.80 -9.57 -9.92
N PRO A 64 3.41 -10.77 -10.06
CA PRO A 64 2.70 -11.91 -10.61
C PRO A 64 1.41 -12.25 -9.87
N ALA A 65 1.40 -12.11 -8.54
CA ALA A 65 0.20 -12.30 -7.73
C ALA A 65 -0.83 -11.20 -8.01
N VAL A 66 -0.43 -9.93 -7.93
CA VAL A 66 -1.33 -8.80 -8.17
C VAL A 66 -1.88 -8.79 -9.59
N ALA A 67 -1.07 -9.19 -10.58
CA ALA A 67 -1.48 -9.25 -11.99
C ALA A 67 -2.55 -10.32 -12.27
N ASN A 68 -2.65 -11.36 -11.44
CA ASN A 68 -3.47 -12.53 -11.73
C ASN A 68 -4.56 -12.81 -10.70
N THR A 69 -4.50 -12.21 -9.51
CA THR A 69 -5.50 -12.42 -8.46
C THR A 69 -6.78 -11.63 -8.71
N THR A 70 -7.90 -12.13 -8.20
CA THR A 70 -9.18 -11.42 -8.23
C THR A 70 -9.31 -10.47 -7.04
N TYR A 71 -8.83 -10.85 -5.86
CA TYR A 71 -8.99 -10.10 -4.62
C TYR A 71 -7.65 -9.65 -4.04
N ILE A 72 -7.65 -8.44 -3.49
CA ILE A 72 -6.49 -7.81 -2.88
C ILE A 72 -6.89 -7.20 -1.54
N GLY A 73 -5.99 -7.28 -0.56
CA GLY A 73 -6.12 -6.61 0.73
C GLY A 73 -5.24 -5.38 0.83
N VAL A 74 -5.72 -4.36 1.52
CA VAL A 74 -4.93 -3.20 1.95
C VAL A 74 -5.06 -3.05 3.45
N HIS A 75 -3.93 -2.82 4.12
CA HIS A 75 -3.83 -2.68 5.56
C HIS A 75 -3.25 -1.31 5.88
N MET A 76 -3.97 -0.52 6.66
CA MET A 76 -3.48 0.78 7.13
C MET A 76 -2.67 0.57 8.39
N LEU A 77 -1.48 1.13 8.46
CA LEU A 77 -0.55 0.93 9.55
C LEU A 77 -0.55 2.08 10.55
N GLY A 78 -0.42 1.75 11.83
CA GLY A 78 -0.19 2.68 12.91
C GLY A 78 1.28 2.72 13.34
N LEU A 79 1.62 3.58 14.30
CA LEU A 79 2.98 3.73 14.81
C LEU A 79 3.58 2.42 15.32
N GLU A 80 2.78 1.57 15.91
CA GLU A 80 3.20 0.26 16.43
C GLU A 80 3.54 -0.76 15.35
N ASN A 81 3.27 -0.45 14.10
CA ASN A 81 3.48 -1.36 12.97
C ASN A 81 4.76 -1.10 12.17
N GLN A 82 5.75 -0.39 12.72
CA GLN A 82 7.01 -0.11 12.00
C GLN A 82 7.75 -1.39 11.61
N GLU A 83 7.83 -2.36 12.51
CA GLU A 83 8.49 -3.63 12.22
C GLU A 83 7.77 -4.37 11.07
N LEU A 84 6.45 -4.36 11.09
CA LEU A 84 5.65 -4.97 10.04
C LEU A 84 5.87 -4.27 8.68
N ALA A 85 5.90 -2.93 8.66
CA ALA A 85 6.21 -2.16 7.47
C ALA A 85 7.59 -2.52 6.90
N ASP A 86 8.60 -2.62 7.74
CA ASP A 86 9.95 -3.00 7.35
C ASP A 86 10.01 -4.43 6.81
N ARG A 87 9.34 -5.36 7.46
CA ARG A 87 9.28 -6.76 7.04
C ARG A 87 8.75 -6.90 5.62
N PHE A 88 7.67 -6.19 5.29
CA PHE A 88 7.05 -6.24 3.97
C PHE A 88 7.74 -5.35 2.93
N ALA A 89 8.72 -4.54 3.33
CA ALA A 89 9.55 -3.75 2.43
C ALA A 89 10.85 -4.46 2.04
N ARG A 90 11.29 -5.44 2.82
CA ARG A 90 12.55 -6.17 2.59
C ARG A 90 12.32 -7.48 1.84
N ALA A 91 13.36 -7.94 1.14
CA ALA A 91 13.39 -9.30 0.61
C ALA A 91 13.40 -10.33 1.75
N GLY A 92 12.81 -11.50 1.53
CA GLY A 92 12.75 -12.60 2.49
C GLY A 92 11.36 -13.17 2.63
N ASN A 93 11.18 -14.04 3.63
CA ASN A 93 9.88 -14.66 3.89
C ASN A 93 9.02 -13.74 4.76
N ARG A 94 8.21 -12.93 4.12
CA ARG A 94 7.37 -11.92 4.77
C ARG A 94 6.21 -12.53 5.56
N PHE A 95 5.82 -13.75 5.24
CA PHE A 95 4.70 -14.46 5.86
C PHE A 95 5.13 -15.55 6.86
N ASP A 96 6.40 -15.63 7.19
CA ASP A 96 6.88 -16.55 8.22
C ASP A 96 6.55 -15.99 9.61
N GLY A 97 5.66 -16.67 10.33
CA GLY A 97 5.21 -16.28 11.66
C GLY A 97 3.69 -16.25 11.78
N ASP A 98 3.21 -15.74 12.92
CA ASP A 98 1.80 -15.70 13.29
C ASP A 98 1.15 -14.31 13.20
N HIS A 99 1.80 -13.38 12.51
CA HIS A 99 1.35 -12.00 12.33
C HIS A 99 0.25 -11.81 11.29
N TRP A 100 -0.26 -12.90 10.73
CA TRP A 100 -1.30 -12.89 9.70
C TRP A 100 -2.18 -14.13 9.77
N GLU A 101 -3.33 -14.08 9.10
CA GLU A 101 -4.24 -15.21 8.90
C GLU A 101 -4.95 -15.05 7.57
N LEU A 102 -5.54 -16.13 7.04
CA LEU A 102 -6.41 -16.02 5.87
C LEU A 102 -7.71 -15.35 6.26
N GLY A 103 -8.05 -14.30 5.57
CA GLY A 103 -9.32 -13.59 5.69
C GLY A 103 -10.31 -13.94 4.59
N PRO A 104 -11.32 -13.08 4.39
CA PRO A 104 -12.30 -13.25 3.32
C PRO A 104 -11.63 -13.42 1.96
N HIS A 105 -12.21 -14.26 1.12
CA HIS A 105 -11.69 -14.60 -0.21
C HIS A 105 -10.25 -15.14 -0.21
N GLU A 106 -9.84 -15.74 0.92
CA GLU A 106 -8.48 -16.27 1.13
C GLU A 106 -7.36 -15.22 1.01
N VAL A 107 -7.69 -13.96 1.16
CA VAL A 107 -6.71 -12.88 1.19
C VAL A 107 -6.00 -12.87 2.54
N PRO A 108 -4.64 -12.81 2.57
CA PRO A 108 -3.93 -12.68 3.83
C PRO A 108 -4.29 -11.37 4.54
N VAL A 109 -4.72 -11.47 5.80
CA VAL A 109 -5.05 -10.34 6.67
C VAL A 109 -4.01 -10.27 7.78
N LEU A 110 -3.41 -9.09 7.94
CA LEU A 110 -2.41 -8.83 8.96
C LEU A 110 -3.07 -8.47 10.27
N LYS A 111 -2.53 -8.97 11.38
CA LYS A 111 -3.01 -8.71 12.73
C LYS A 111 -2.39 -7.44 13.31
N GLY A 112 -3.11 -6.78 14.20
CA GLY A 112 -2.59 -5.62 14.93
C GLY A 112 -2.44 -4.35 14.11
N VAL A 113 -3.12 -4.23 12.98
CA VAL A 113 -3.12 -3.04 12.13
C VAL A 113 -4.29 -2.12 12.46
N SER A 114 -4.22 -0.86 12.01
CA SER A 114 -5.29 0.13 12.27
C SER A 114 -6.60 -0.19 11.55
N GLY A 115 -6.53 -0.91 10.46
CA GLY A 115 -7.70 -1.37 9.71
C GLY A 115 -7.27 -2.04 8.41
N TRP A 116 -8.19 -2.77 7.81
CA TRP A 116 -7.95 -3.41 6.52
C TRP A 116 -9.22 -3.40 5.66
N LEU A 117 -9.00 -3.40 4.36
CA LEU A 117 -10.04 -3.52 3.35
C LEU A 117 -9.66 -4.62 2.37
N ILE A 118 -10.63 -5.40 1.94
CA ILE A 118 -10.47 -6.38 0.87
C ILE A 118 -11.37 -5.98 -0.27
N GLY A 119 -10.86 -6.03 -1.48
CA GLY A 119 -11.60 -5.67 -2.66
C GLY A 119 -11.25 -6.49 -3.87
N LYS A 120 -12.10 -6.34 -4.88
CA LYS A 120 -11.97 -6.97 -6.17
C LYS A 120 -11.24 -6.03 -7.13
N VAL A 121 -10.20 -6.55 -7.78
CA VAL A 121 -9.46 -5.76 -8.77
C VAL A 121 -10.37 -5.46 -9.96
N GLN A 122 -10.51 -4.16 -10.28
CA GLN A 122 -11.34 -3.68 -11.39
C GLN A 122 -10.51 -3.38 -12.63
N MET A 123 -9.29 -2.87 -12.43
CA MET A 123 -8.43 -2.45 -13.51
C MET A 123 -6.97 -2.53 -13.11
N ARG A 124 -6.14 -2.91 -14.05
CA ARG A 124 -4.68 -2.81 -13.99
C ARG A 124 -4.22 -2.04 -15.20
N LEU A 125 -3.68 -0.85 -15.00
CA LEU A 125 -3.21 0.00 -16.08
C LEU A 125 -1.69 0.02 -16.06
N SER A 126 -1.08 -0.56 -17.10
CA SER A 126 0.38 -0.66 -17.19
C SER A 126 0.96 0.51 -17.96
N PHE A 127 1.98 1.12 -17.40
CA PHE A 127 2.86 2.10 -18.04
C PHE A 127 4.28 1.58 -17.94
N GLU A 128 4.76 0.95 -19.02
CA GLU A 128 6.09 0.33 -19.06
C GLU A 128 6.31 -0.62 -17.85
N ASN A 129 7.25 -0.32 -16.99
CA ASN A 129 7.61 -1.14 -15.83
C ASN A 129 6.77 -0.87 -14.57
N ASN A 130 5.72 -0.08 -14.69
CA ASN A 130 4.87 0.29 -13.56
C ASN A 130 3.40 0.02 -13.89
N ALA A 131 2.58 -0.06 -12.85
CA ALA A 131 1.14 -0.23 -12.99
C ALA A 131 0.39 0.56 -11.93
N VAL A 132 -0.78 1.03 -12.32
CA VAL A 132 -1.83 1.54 -11.43
C VAL A 132 -2.89 0.46 -11.30
N VAL A 133 -3.28 0.14 -10.07
CA VAL A 133 -4.30 -0.87 -9.79
C VAL A 133 -5.50 -0.20 -9.13
N VAL A 134 -6.69 -0.49 -9.63
CA VAL A 134 -7.97 0.00 -9.09
C VAL A 134 -8.71 -1.16 -8.46
N VAL A 135 -9.13 -0.99 -7.21
CA VAL A 135 -9.79 -2.02 -6.41
C VAL A 135 -11.11 -1.51 -5.87
N GLU A 136 -12.18 -2.26 -6.07
CA GLU A 136 -13.49 -2.00 -5.47
C GLU A 136 -13.64 -2.82 -4.19
N VAL A 137 -13.85 -2.12 -3.07
CA VAL A 137 -13.90 -2.73 -1.73
C VAL A 137 -15.20 -3.50 -1.56
N VAL A 138 -15.09 -4.72 -1.05
CA VAL A 138 -16.23 -5.61 -0.76
C VAL A 138 -16.36 -5.93 0.72
N GLU A 139 -15.26 -5.91 1.47
CA GLU A 139 -15.24 -6.18 2.90
C GLU A 139 -14.16 -5.35 3.59
N GLY A 140 -14.30 -5.15 4.89
CA GLY A 140 -13.29 -4.45 5.66
C GLY A 140 -13.61 -4.37 7.13
N GLN A 141 -12.60 -3.95 7.88
CA GLN A 141 -12.71 -3.71 9.31
C GLN A 141 -11.89 -2.48 9.67
N VAL A 142 -12.52 -1.52 10.32
CA VAL A 142 -11.83 -0.40 10.93
C VAL A 142 -11.45 -0.81 12.34
N GLY A 143 -10.17 -0.74 12.65
CA GLY A 143 -9.66 -1.00 14.00
C GLY A 143 -9.75 0.23 14.90
N ASP A 144 -9.04 0.18 16.01
CA ASP A 144 -8.99 1.30 16.94
C ASP A 144 -8.35 2.53 16.30
N ASP A 145 -8.88 3.71 16.63
CA ASP A 145 -8.31 4.98 16.20
C ASP A 145 -6.96 5.17 16.91
N GLY A 146 -5.92 5.35 16.12
CA GLY A 146 -4.56 5.48 16.61
C GLY A 146 -3.78 6.46 15.74
N VAL A 147 -2.50 6.66 16.09
CA VAL A 147 -1.62 7.54 15.33
C VAL A 147 -1.15 6.80 14.08
N PRO A 148 -1.40 7.34 12.89
CA PRO A 148 -0.98 6.69 11.65
C PRO A 148 0.53 6.71 11.48
N LEU A 149 1.05 5.66 10.84
CA LEU A 149 2.44 5.61 10.41
C LEU A 149 2.59 6.34 9.08
N LEU A 150 3.49 7.31 9.03
CA LEU A 150 3.83 8.05 7.82
C LEU A 150 5.25 7.72 7.37
N TYR A 151 5.49 7.92 6.09
CA TYR A 151 6.81 7.89 5.48
C TYR A 151 7.09 9.23 4.83
N HIS A 152 8.18 9.87 5.23
CA HIS A 152 8.53 11.22 4.80
C HIS A 152 10.04 11.40 4.84
N SER A 153 10.60 11.94 3.77
CA SER A 153 12.04 12.23 3.66
C SER A 153 12.95 11.05 4.01
N GLY A 154 12.54 9.83 3.59
CA GLY A 154 13.31 8.61 3.80
C GLY A 154 13.21 8.01 5.19
N ALA A 155 12.27 8.47 6.03
CA ALA A 155 12.10 7.98 7.39
C ALA A 155 10.63 7.80 7.76
N TYR A 156 10.36 6.88 8.67
CA TYR A 156 9.04 6.80 9.30
C TYR A 156 8.82 8.00 10.20
N SER A 157 7.60 8.49 10.21
CA SER A 157 7.20 9.64 10.99
C SER A 157 5.74 9.54 11.42
N GLN A 158 5.32 10.46 12.24
CA GLN A 158 3.94 10.60 12.69
C GLN A 158 3.45 12.01 12.42
N PRO A 159 2.13 12.21 12.24
CA PRO A 159 1.58 13.56 12.11
C PRO A 159 1.64 14.27 13.47
N VAL A 160 1.86 15.57 13.40
CA VAL A 160 1.72 16.48 14.53
C VAL A 160 0.55 17.41 14.22
N PRO A 161 -0.53 17.41 15.03
CA PRO A 161 -1.63 18.35 14.84
C PRO A 161 -1.12 19.78 14.88
N LEU A 162 -1.68 20.62 14.03
CA LEU A 162 -1.45 22.05 14.11
C LEU A 162 -2.32 22.61 15.25
N ASP A 163 -1.71 23.35 16.15
CA ASP A 163 -2.45 24.10 17.16
C ASP A 163 -3.05 25.33 16.50
N TYR A 164 -4.36 25.33 16.30
CA TYR A 164 -5.10 26.52 15.93
C TYR A 164 -5.52 27.21 17.20
N GLU A 165 -4.88 28.30 17.54
CA GLU A 165 -5.47 29.28 18.46
C GLU A 165 -6.63 29.97 17.71
N ILE A 166 -7.85 29.69 18.13
CA ILE A 166 -9.07 30.35 17.64
C ILE A 166 -9.25 31.65 18.45
#